data_4a4a7594a0d458f524fa87f53d941c1d
#
_entry.id   4a4a7594a0d458f524fa87f53d941c1d
#
_cell.length_a   1.000
_cell.length_b   1.000
_cell.length_c   1.000
_cell.angle_alpha   90.00
_cell.angle_beta   90.00
_cell.angle_gamma   90.00
#
_symmetry.space_group_name_H-M   'P 1'
#
loop_
_entity.id
_entity.type
_entity.pdbx_description
1 polymer ?
#
loop_
_entity_poly.entity_id
_entity_poly.type
_entity_poly.pdbx_seq_one_letter_code
_entity_poly.pdbx_strand_id
1 'polypeptide(L)'
;MIRLSLYIYRNPILHFVSSPISTSLSLLTLSLQFEVQMSFAKKEYEFLKEIGLGPHNLGCYASGVWRGNGPVITSINPSNNQVWLICLSDCKISFLKFEFDCCKFAIAEVTEASTEDYEEGMKACFEAAKTWMQIPAPKRGEIVRQIGDALRAKLQQLGRLVSLEMGKILAEGIGEVQEIIDMCDFAVGLSRQLNGSIIPSERPNHMMLEMWNPLGIVGVITAFNFPCAVLGWNACLALVCGDCVVWKGAPTTPLITIAMTKIVAGVLEKNNLPGAIFTSFCGGAEIGQAIAKDTRIPLVSFTGSSKVGLMVQKTVNERFGKCLLELSGNNAIIVMDDADIQLAARSVLFAAVGTAGQRCTTCRRLLLHESIYQRVLDQLLEVYKQVKIGDPLLSGTLLGPLHTRAARENFEKGIEIIKSQALAVSKNGGKILTGGSAIESEGNFVQPTIVEISPNADVVKEELFAPVLYVMKFQTLKEAIEINNSVPQGLSSSMFTHKPEVIFKWIG
;
A
#
# COMPACT_ATOMS: atom_id res chain seq x y z
N MET A 1 -28.04 18.43 -19.31
CA MET A 1 -26.79 19.23 -19.30
C MET A 1 -26.92 20.56 -20.06
N ILE A 2 -27.17 20.56 -21.36
CA ILE A 2 -27.31 21.81 -22.18
C ILE A 2 -28.41 22.74 -21.67
N ARG A 3 -29.53 22.25 -21.13
CA ARG A 3 -30.62 23.07 -20.58
C ARG A 3 -30.30 23.75 -19.25
N LEU A 4 -29.48 23.15 -18.38
CA LEU A 4 -29.09 23.77 -17.12
C LEU A 4 -28.07 24.91 -17.32
N SER A 5 -27.13 24.72 -18.24
CA SER A 5 -26.17 25.78 -18.60
C SER A 5 -26.85 26.99 -19.24
N LEU A 6 -27.91 26.77 -20.04
CA LEU A 6 -28.70 27.84 -20.66
C LEU A 6 -29.59 28.60 -19.65
N TYR A 7 -29.99 27.95 -18.52
CA TYR A 7 -30.82 28.61 -17.51
C TYR A 7 -30.02 29.58 -16.64
N ILE A 8 -28.75 29.29 -16.41
CA ILE A 8 -27.82 30.18 -15.66
C ILE A 8 -27.46 31.43 -16.49
N TYR A 9 -27.48 31.31 -17.83
CA TYR A 9 -27.16 32.41 -18.74
C TYR A 9 -28.35 33.31 -19.12
N ARG A 10 -29.59 32.93 -18.79
CA ARG A 10 -30.82 33.67 -19.20
C ARG A 10 -31.45 34.54 -18.11
N ASN A 11 -30.83 34.70 -16.95
CA ASN A 11 -31.41 35.57 -15.91
C ASN A 11 -30.51 36.82 -15.74
N PRO A 12 -30.91 37.99 -16.32
CA PRO A 12 -30.06 39.18 -16.38
C PRO A 12 -30.18 40.09 -15.14
N ILE A 13 -30.69 39.60 -14.00
CA ILE A 13 -30.82 40.44 -12.80
C ILE A 13 -30.15 39.74 -11.62
N LEU A 14 -28.81 39.81 -11.59
CA LEU A 14 -28.04 39.73 -10.38
C LEU A 14 -26.81 40.66 -10.55
N HIS A 15 -26.96 41.88 -10.09
CA HIS A 15 -25.83 42.76 -9.82
C HIS A 15 -25.02 42.14 -8.65
N PHE A 16 -24.03 41.37 -9.00
CA PHE A 16 -22.98 41.00 -8.06
C PHE A 16 -21.72 41.80 -8.39
N VAL A 17 -21.45 42.76 -7.53
CA VAL A 17 -20.14 43.36 -7.39
C VAL A 17 -19.34 42.36 -6.54
N SER A 18 -18.82 41.32 -7.16
CA SER A 18 -17.78 40.45 -6.58
C SER A 18 -16.70 40.27 -7.61
N SER A 19 -15.45 40.28 -7.18
CA SER A 19 -14.29 40.21 -8.06
C SER A 19 -14.38 38.94 -8.96
N PRO A 20 -13.91 38.98 -10.21
CA PRO A 20 -13.99 37.82 -11.13
C PRO A 20 -13.30 36.55 -10.63
N ILE A 21 -12.41 36.68 -9.68
CA ILE A 21 -11.64 35.56 -9.08
C ILE A 21 -12.49 34.73 -8.14
N SER A 22 -13.37 35.32 -7.35
CA SER A 22 -14.21 34.56 -6.39
C SER A 22 -15.32 33.77 -7.06
N THR A 23 -15.84 34.26 -8.18
CA THR A 23 -16.91 33.59 -8.93
C THR A 23 -16.40 32.37 -9.72
N SER A 24 -15.18 32.43 -10.23
CA SER A 24 -14.56 31.28 -10.92
C SER A 24 -14.18 30.15 -9.96
N LEU A 25 -13.69 30.46 -8.74
CA LEU A 25 -13.40 29.45 -7.73
C LEU A 25 -14.67 28.73 -7.24
N SER A 26 -15.76 29.46 -7.02
CA SER A 26 -17.02 28.86 -6.56
C SER A 26 -17.68 27.98 -7.64
N LEU A 27 -17.57 28.33 -8.90
CA LEU A 27 -18.05 27.51 -10.02
C LEU A 27 -17.21 26.24 -10.21
N LEU A 28 -15.89 26.33 -10.01
CA LEU A 28 -14.98 25.18 -10.05
C LEU A 28 -15.28 24.18 -8.92
N THR A 29 -15.49 24.67 -7.72
CA THR A 29 -15.84 23.85 -6.54
C THR A 29 -17.17 23.13 -6.72
N LEU A 30 -18.19 23.85 -7.26
CA LEU A 30 -19.50 23.25 -7.56
C LEU A 30 -19.43 22.20 -8.69
N SER A 31 -18.59 22.42 -9.71
CA SER A 31 -18.36 21.46 -10.78
C SER A 31 -17.70 20.19 -10.26
N LEU A 32 -16.66 20.32 -9.44
CA LEU A 32 -15.94 19.19 -8.86
C LEU A 32 -16.84 18.34 -7.95
N GLN A 33 -17.62 18.98 -7.08
CA GLN A 33 -18.59 18.31 -6.21
C GLN A 33 -19.65 17.53 -6.99
N PHE A 34 -20.13 18.11 -8.10
CA PHE A 34 -21.09 17.46 -8.97
C PHE A 34 -20.51 16.24 -9.68
N GLU A 35 -19.25 16.31 -10.15
CA GLU A 35 -18.55 15.20 -10.81
C GLU A 35 -18.27 14.03 -9.85
N VAL A 36 -17.82 14.30 -8.62
CA VAL A 36 -17.63 13.27 -7.59
C VAL A 36 -18.92 12.55 -7.29
N GLN A 37 -20.03 13.27 -7.18
CA GLN A 37 -21.34 12.70 -6.92
C GLN A 37 -21.84 11.83 -8.09
N MET A 38 -21.59 12.24 -9.33
CA MET A 38 -21.93 11.47 -10.52
C MET A 38 -21.07 10.21 -10.68
N SER A 39 -19.78 10.27 -10.37
CA SER A 39 -18.89 9.11 -10.40
C SER A 39 -19.30 8.07 -9.36
N PHE A 40 -19.59 8.48 -8.13
CA PHE A 40 -20.02 7.62 -7.04
C PHE A 40 -21.41 6.99 -7.28
N ALA A 41 -22.26 7.62 -8.10
CA ALA A 41 -23.59 7.12 -8.46
C ALA A 41 -23.55 6.02 -9.54
N LYS A 42 -22.39 5.72 -10.15
CA LYS A 42 -22.26 4.65 -11.12
C LYS A 42 -22.57 3.30 -10.46
N LYS A 43 -23.29 2.45 -11.19
CA LYS A 43 -23.68 1.10 -10.72
C LYS A 43 -22.47 0.26 -10.31
N GLU A 44 -21.35 0.41 -10.97
CA GLU A 44 -20.10 -0.31 -10.68
C GLU A 44 -19.49 0.05 -9.31
N TYR A 45 -19.85 1.22 -8.73
CA TYR A 45 -19.38 1.69 -7.41
C TYR A 45 -20.43 1.55 -6.31
N GLU A 46 -21.58 0.96 -6.58
CA GLU A 46 -22.66 0.79 -5.59
C GLU A 46 -22.19 0.01 -4.34
N PHE A 47 -21.26 -0.94 -4.52
CA PHE A 47 -20.67 -1.71 -3.41
C PHE A 47 -19.95 -0.84 -2.36
N LEU A 48 -19.53 0.38 -2.70
CA LEU A 48 -18.89 1.30 -1.76
C LEU A 48 -19.83 1.69 -0.63
N LYS A 49 -21.13 1.82 -0.91
CA LYS A 49 -22.16 2.11 0.10
C LYS A 49 -22.31 0.95 1.10
N GLU A 50 -22.14 -0.28 0.63
CA GLU A 50 -22.25 -1.48 1.48
C GLU A 50 -21.14 -1.57 2.55
N ILE A 51 -20.01 -0.89 2.33
CA ILE A 51 -18.89 -0.79 3.28
C ILE A 51 -18.84 0.59 3.95
N GLY A 52 -19.95 1.33 3.85
CA GLY A 52 -20.18 2.57 4.59
C GLY A 52 -19.50 3.81 3.99
N LEU A 53 -19.03 3.78 2.74
CA LEU A 53 -18.46 4.94 2.06
C LEU A 53 -19.53 5.78 1.37
N GLY A 54 -19.27 7.08 1.26
CA GLY A 54 -20.04 8.06 0.53
C GLY A 54 -19.20 8.83 -0.49
N PRO A 55 -19.79 9.74 -1.27
CA PRO A 55 -19.04 10.62 -2.17
C PRO A 55 -18.09 11.54 -1.40
N HIS A 56 -18.45 11.91 -0.16
CA HIS A 56 -17.62 12.70 0.75
C HIS A 56 -17.47 11.93 2.06
N ASN A 57 -16.24 11.77 2.53
CA ASN A 57 -15.91 10.99 3.72
C ASN A 57 -15.03 11.81 4.66
N LEU A 58 -15.24 11.61 5.98
CA LEU A 58 -14.36 12.15 7.00
C LEU A 58 -13.19 11.19 7.23
N GLY A 59 -11.97 11.71 7.19
CA GLY A 59 -10.73 10.91 7.20
C GLY A 59 -10.13 10.70 8.59
N CYS A 60 -10.78 11.14 9.65
CA CYS A 60 -10.32 10.95 11.03
C CYS A 60 -11.38 10.19 11.84
N TYR A 61 -10.98 9.09 12.46
CA TYR A 61 -11.76 8.41 13.49
C TYR A 61 -11.02 8.52 14.81
N ALA A 62 -11.51 9.41 15.67
CA ALA A 62 -10.91 9.73 16.97
C ALA A 62 -11.99 9.83 18.04
N SER A 63 -11.68 9.37 19.25
CA SER A 63 -12.63 9.39 20.39
C SER A 63 -13.95 8.66 20.12
N GLY A 64 -13.97 7.71 19.19
CA GLY A 64 -15.21 7.03 18.78
C GLY A 64 -16.10 7.84 17.82
N VAL A 65 -15.60 8.94 17.26
CA VAL A 65 -16.37 9.86 16.39
C VAL A 65 -15.60 10.11 15.09
N TRP A 66 -16.34 10.18 13.97
CA TRP A 66 -15.80 10.59 12.69
C TRP A 66 -15.70 12.11 12.60
N ARG A 67 -14.56 12.60 12.15
CA ARG A 67 -14.26 14.02 11.96
C ARG A 67 -13.24 14.22 10.83
N GLY A 68 -12.96 15.47 10.48
CA GLY A 68 -11.97 15.87 9.50
C GLY A 68 -11.97 17.39 9.43
N ASN A 69 -10.87 18.01 9.88
CA ASN A 69 -10.70 19.47 9.89
C ASN A 69 -9.46 19.88 9.08
N GLY A 70 -8.85 18.93 8.36
CA GLY A 70 -7.74 19.13 7.44
C GLY A 70 -8.18 19.43 6.01
N PRO A 71 -7.27 19.39 5.06
CA PRO A 71 -7.58 19.61 3.64
C PRO A 71 -8.48 18.50 3.08
N VAL A 72 -9.23 18.84 2.02
CA VAL A 72 -9.99 17.87 1.24
C VAL A 72 -9.09 17.32 0.14
N ILE A 73 -8.97 16.00 0.10
CA ILE A 73 -8.25 15.29 -0.96
C ILE A 73 -9.19 14.40 -1.75
N THR A 74 -8.77 14.01 -2.94
CA THR A 74 -9.54 13.19 -3.86
C THR A 74 -8.88 11.82 -4.03
N SER A 75 -9.61 10.74 -3.77
CA SER A 75 -9.18 9.38 -4.11
C SER A 75 -9.43 9.11 -5.60
N ILE A 76 -8.44 8.53 -6.28
CA ILE A 76 -8.39 8.40 -7.75
C ILE A 76 -8.24 6.93 -8.13
N ASN A 77 -8.97 6.51 -9.16
CA ASN A 77 -8.75 5.21 -9.78
C ASN A 77 -7.55 5.26 -10.74
N PRO A 78 -6.47 4.52 -10.50
CA PRO A 78 -5.27 4.55 -11.34
C PRO A 78 -5.46 3.96 -12.74
N SER A 79 -6.57 3.25 -12.99
CA SER A 79 -6.90 2.65 -14.30
C SER A 79 -7.43 3.66 -15.33
N ASN A 80 -7.93 4.77 -14.85
CA ASN A 80 -8.52 5.80 -15.69
C ASN A 80 -8.21 7.18 -15.11
N ASN A 81 -6.99 7.59 -15.06
CA ASN A 81 -6.59 8.95 -14.64
C ASN A 81 -7.33 10.06 -15.44
N GLN A 82 -8.46 9.71 -16.06
CA GLN A 82 -9.20 10.55 -16.97
C GLN A 82 -9.64 11.84 -16.34
N VAL A 83 -9.18 12.81 -17.02
CA VAL A 83 -9.54 14.19 -16.98
C VAL A 83 -10.62 14.39 -18.03
N TRP A 84 -11.86 14.55 -17.63
CA TRP A 84 -12.81 15.19 -18.51
C TRP A 84 -12.49 16.70 -18.52
N LEU A 85 -11.71 17.09 -19.53
CA LEU A 85 -11.80 18.44 -20.01
C LEU A 85 -13.25 18.59 -20.50
N ILE A 86 -14.10 19.26 -19.73
CA ILE A 86 -15.20 19.96 -20.38
C ILE A 86 -14.50 21.01 -21.20
N CYS A 87 -14.20 20.65 -22.44
CA CYS A 87 -13.79 21.61 -23.44
C CYS A 87 -14.96 22.57 -23.61
N LEU A 88 -14.92 23.68 -22.92
CA LEU A 88 -15.69 24.86 -23.27
C LEU A 88 -15.12 25.42 -24.59
N SER A 89 -14.89 24.51 -25.56
CA SER A 89 -14.41 24.87 -26.90
C SER A 89 -15.40 25.78 -27.65
N ASP A 90 -16.63 25.94 -27.16
CA ASP A 90 -17.62 26.83 -27.73
C ASP A 90 -17.78 28.18 -27.02
N CYS A 91 -17.07 28.40 -25.92
CA CYS A 91 -16.93 29.72 -25.32
C CYS A 91 -15.64 30.40 -25.80
N LYS A 92 -15.75 31.28 -26.78
CA LYS A 92 -14.71 32.23 -27.17
C LYS A 92 -14.40 33.18 -25.99
N ILE A 93 -13.70 32.67 -24.98
CA ILE A 93 -13.02 33.49 -23.98
C ILE A 93 -11.54 33.20 -24.12
N SER A 94 -10.92 33.86 -25.08
CA SER A 94 -9.49 33.97 -25.26
C SER A 94 -8.92 34.98 -24.25
N PHE A 95 -8.78 34.62 -23.02
CA PHE A 95 -7.87 35.31 -22.09
C PHE A 95 -7.67 34.46 -20.85
N LEU A 96 -6.43 34.02 -20.68
CA LEU A 96 -5.80 33.28 -19.61
C LEU A 96 -5.47 31.83 -19.99
N LYS A 97 -4.21 31.63 -20.41
CA LYS A 97 -3.53 30.34 -20.27
C LYS A 97 -3.37 30.03 -18.77
N PHE A 98 -4.44 29.53 -18.16
CA PHE A 98 -4.29 28.74 -16.98
C PHE A 98 -4.09 27.28 -17.43
N GLU A 99 -2.95 26.70 -17.15
CA GLU A 99 -2.79 25.25 -17.07
C GLU A 99 -3.74 24.79 -15.96
N PHE A 100 -4.98 24.49 -16.32
CA PHE A 100 -5.91 23.79 -15.43
C PHE A 100 -5.34 22.39 -15.25
N ASP A 101 -4.76 22.14 -14.08
CA ASP A 101 -4.46 20.80 -13.62
C ASP A 101 -5.81 20.09 -13.45
N CYS A 102 -6.10 19.27 -14.40
CA CYS A 102 -7.37 18.73 -14.82
C CYS A 102 -8.10 17.93 -13.75
N CYS A 103 -9.42 18.09 -13.70
CA CYS A 103 -10.36 17.30 -12.90
C CYS A 103 -10.15 15.80 -13.17
N LYS A 104 -9.59 15.10 -12.20
CA LYS A 104 -9.36 13.65 -12.24
C LYS A 104 -10.66 12.96 -11.86
N PHE A 105 -10.96 11.80 -12.46
CA PHE A 105 -12.10 10.99 -12.00
C PHE A 105 -11.86 10.56 -10.57
N ALA A 106 -12.52 11.25 -9.67
CA ALA A 106 -12.55 10.94 -8.26
C ALA A 106 -13.39 9.69 -8.04
N ILE A 107 -12.90 8.77 -7.22
CA ILE A 107 -13.73 7.73 -6.61
C ILE A 107 -14.63 8.41 -5.58
N ALA A 108 -14.03 9.17 -4.67
CA ALA A 108 -14.68 9.96 -3.63
C ALA A 108 -13.72 11.02 -3.09
N GLU A 109 -14.26 11.97 -2.34
CA GLU A 109 -13.48 12.94 -1.55
C GLU A 109 -13.31 12.50 -0.11
N VAL A 110 -12.20 12.91 0.49
CA VAL A 110 -11.87 12.66 1.90
C VAL A 110 -11.38 13.96 2.53
N THR A 111 -12.00 14.38 3.62
CA THR A 111 -11.48 15.47 4.46
C THR A 111 -10.47 14.88 5.43
N GLU A 112 -9.20 15.23 5.31
CA GLU A 112 -8.11 14.69 6.13
C GLU A 112 -8.20 15.17 7.59
N ALA A 113 -7.42 14.52 8.45
CA ALA A 113 -7.23 14.94 9.83
C ALA A 113 -6.37 16.22 9.91
N SER A 114 -6.73 17.12 10.84
CA SER A 114 -5.85 18.22 11.25
C SER A 114 -4.91 17.79 12.39
N THR A 115 -3.99 18.65 12.78
CA THR A 115 -3.13 18.45 13.96
C THR A 115 -3.93 18.48 15.27
N GLU A 116 -5.01 19.24 15.31
CA GLU A 116 -5.95 19.29 16.44
C GLU A 116 -6.73 17.99 16.56
N ASP A 117 -7.22 17.43 15.43
CA ASP A 117 -7.86 16.12 15.39
C ASP A 117 -6.91 15.02 15.91
N TYR A 118 -5.62 15.09 15.51
CA TYR A 118 -4.59 14.17 15.99
C TYR A 118 -4.45 14.25 17.51
N GLU A 119 -4.27 15.44 18.06
CA GLU A 119 -4.03 15.60 19.50
C GLU A 119 -5.25 15.16 20.32
N GLU A 120 -6.47 15.45 19.87
CA GLU A 120 -7.70 15.00 20.52
C GLU A 120 -7.83 13.47 20.47
N GLY A 121 -7.53 12.88 19.31
CA GLY A 121 -7.51 11.42 19.14
C GLY A 121 -6.49 10.74 20.04
N MET A 122 -5.31 11.30 20.18
CA MET A 122 -4.25 10.77 21.04
C MET A 122 -4.61 10.84 22.53
N LYS A 123 -5.26 11.93 22.99
CA LYS A 123 -5.77 12.01 24.38
C LYS A 123 -6.78 10.92 24.66
N ALA A 124 -7.76 10.73 23.77
CA ALA A 124 -8.76 9.69 23.92
C ALA A 124 -8.17 8.27 23.87
N CYS A 125 -7.21 8.03 22.96
CA CYS A 125 -6.51 6.76 22.84
C CYS A 125 -5.72 6.42 24.12
N PHE A 126 -5.06 7.42 24.72
CA PHE A 126 -4.33 7.25 25.97
C PHE A 126 -5.25 6.84 27.15
N GLU A 127 -6.44 7.43 27.23
CA GLU A 127 -7.43 7.03 28.25
C GLU A 127 -8.02 5.64 27.94
N ALA A 128 -8.31 5.33 26.67
CA ALA A 128 -8.82 4.02 26.27
C ALA A 128 -7.81 2.89 26.57
N ALA A 129 -6.52 3.15 26.45
CA ALA A 129 -5.46 2.17 26.74
C ALA A 129 -5.51 1.69 28.19
N LYS A 130 -5.82 2.57 29.15
CA LYS A 130 -5.98 2.22 30.57
C LYS A 130 -7.09 1.17 30.79
N THR A 131 -8.16 1.26 30.02
CA THR A 131 -9.27 0.30 30.08
C THR A 131 -8.93 -0.98 29.31
N TRP A 132 -8.38 -0.85 28.10
CA TRP A 132 -8.12 -1.98 27.22
C TRP A 132 -7.10 -2.95 27.81
N MET A 133 -6.02 -2.45 28.41
CA MET A 133 -5.00 -3.29 29.04
C MET A 133 -5.50 -4.09 30.25
N GLN A 134 -6.58 -3.67 30.90
CA GLN A 134 -7.18 -4.40 32.02
C GLN A 134 -8.04 -5.59 31.58
N ILE A 135 -8.47 -5.63 30.30
CA ILE A 135 -9.23 -6.73 29.77
C ILE A 135 -8.30 -7.94 29.55
N PRO A 136 -8.64 -9.12 30.09
CA PRO A 136 -7.79 -10.31 29.90
C PRO A 136 -7.54 -10.66 28.43
N ALA A 137 -6.34 -11.11 28.08
CA ALA A 137 -5.93 -11.39 26.70
C ALA A 137 -6.92 -12.29 25.93
N PRO A 138 -7.47 -13.40 26.49
CA PRO A 138 -8.46 -14.18 25.78
C PRO A 138 -9.78 -13.43 25.46
N LYS A 139 -10.15 -12.44 26.25
CA LYS A 139 -11.31 -11.57 25.98
C LYS A 139 -11.00 -10.56 24.89
N ARG A 140 -9.78 -10.01 24.85
CA ARG A 140 -9.32 -9.18 23.73
C ARG A 140 -9.26 -10.01 22.43
N GLY A 141 -8.80 -11.27 22.51
CA GLY A 141 -8.83 -12.22 21.40
C GLY A 141 -10.25 -12.43 20.85
N GLU A 142 -11.28 -12.48 21.70
CA GLU A 142 -12.68 -12.59 21.25
C GLU A 142 -13.12 -11.35 20.43
N ILE A 143 -12.69 -10.15 20.81
CA ILE A 143 -12.96 -8.94 20.02
C ILE A 143 -12.25 -9.00 18.65
N VAL A 144 -10.99 -9.43 18.62
CA VAL A 144 -10.24 -9.61 17.36
C VAL A 144 -10.90 -10.68 16.48
N ARG A 145 -11.41 -11.77 17.05
CA ARG A 145 -12.20 -12.76 16.31
C ARG A 145 -13.43 -12.15 15.64
N GLN A 146 -14.19 -11.31 16.36
CA GLN A 146 -15.35 -10.61 15.82
C GLN A 146 -14.95 -9.61 14.70
N ILE A 147 -13.79 -8.98 14.80
CA ILE A 147 -13.25 -8.16 13.71
C ILE A 147 -12.99 -9.03 12.47
N GLY A 148 -12.35 -10.19 12.63
CA GLY A 148 -12.13 -11.14 11.55
C GLY A 148 -13.42 -11.60 10.88
N ASP A 149 -14.47 -11.90 11.65
CA ASP A 149 -15.79 -12.27 11.12
C ASP A 149 -16.46 -11.12 10.36
N ALA A 150 -16.36 -9.90 10.87
CA ALA A 150 -16.91 -8.71 10.20
C ALA A 150 -16.20 -8.40 8.89
N LEU A 151 -14.88 -8.60 8.82
CA LEU A 151 -14.08 -8.50 7.60
C LEU A 151 -14.46 -9.59 6.60
N ARG A 152 -14.59 -10.84 7.06
CA ARG A 152 -14.99 -11.99 6.23
C ARG A 152 -16.35 -11.76 5.57
N ALA A 153 -17.29 -11.15 6.28
CA ALA A 153 -18.60 -10.79 5.75
C ALA A 153 -18.56 -9.72 4.64
N LYS A 154 -17.47 -8.94 4.55
CA LYS A 154 -17.26 -7.88 3.55
C LYS A 154 -16.04 -8.11 2.64
N LEU A 155 -15.51 -9.33 2.61
CA LEU A 155 -14.29 -9.70 1.89
C LEU A 155 -14.29 -9.23 0.43
N GLN A 156 -15.38 -9.49 -0.29
CA GLN A 156 -15.47 -9.16 -1.71
C GLN A 156 -15.52 -7.65 -1.97
N GLN A 157 -16.30 -6.91 -1.18
CA GLN A 157 -16.44 -5.47 -1.31
C GLN A 157 -15.13 -4.75 -0.94
N LEU A 158 -14.46 -5.17 0.13
CA LEU A 158 -13.17 -4.61 0.54
C LEU A 158 -12.07 -4.94 -0.47
N GLY A 159 -12.02 -6.17 -0.99
CA GLY A 159 -11.06 -6.56 -2.02
C GLY A 159 -11.25 -5.76 -3.31
N ARG A 160 -12.51 -5.51 -3.72
CA ARG A 160 -12.82 -4.61 -4.84
C ARG A 160 -12.36 -3.18 -4.59
N LEU A 161 -12.54 -2.67 -3.35
CA LEU A 161 -12.06 -1.33 -3.00
C LEU A 161 -10.54 -1.23 -3.07
N VAL A 162 -9.82 -2.23 -2.55
CA VAL A 162 -8.35 -2.29 -2.67
C VAL A 162 -7.93 -2.22 -4.13
N SER A 163 -8.56 -3.03 -5.00
CA SER A 163 -8.25 -3.03 -6.44
C SER A 163 -8.60 -1.71 -7.12
N LEU A 164 -9.74 -1.12 -6.77
CA LEU A 164 -10.21 0.14 -7.34
C LEU A 164 -9.29 1.32 -6.98
N GLU A 165 -8.87 1.41 -5.71
CA GLU A 165 -8.12 2.56 -5.19
C GLU A 165 -6.60 2.42 -5.42
N MET A 166 -6.07 1.19 -5.33
CA MET A 166 -4.64 0.93 -5.45
C MET A 166 -4.20 0.55 -6.87
N GLY A 167 -5.03 -0.19 -7.60
CA GLY A 167 -4.74 -0.65 -8.97
C GLY A 167 -4.27 -2.10 -9.08
N LYS A 168 -4.11 -2.87 -8.00
CA LYS A 168 -3.81 -4.29 -8.07
C LYS A 168 -5.02 -5.10 -8.53
N ILE A 169 -4.79 -6.25 -9.19
CA ILE A 169 -5.89 -7.09 -9.71
C ILE A 169 -6.80 -7.59 -8.60
N LEU A 170 -8.05 -7.88 -8.94
CA LEU A 170 -9.10 -8.23 -7.98
C LEU A 170 -8.71 -9.43 -7.08
N ALA A 171 -8.06 -10.44 -7.65
CA ALA A 171 -7.60 -11.59 -6.87
C ALA A 171 -6.59 -11.19 -5.78
N GLU A 172 -5.68 -10.25 -6.07
CA GLU A 172 -4.73 -9.72 -5.09
C GLU A 172 -5.42 -8.83 -4.06
N GLY A 173 -6.39 -8.00 -4.47
CA GLY A 173 -7.17 -7.17 -3.54
C GLY A 173 -7.97 -8.00 -2.54
N ILE A 174 -8.61 -9.07 -3.00
CA ILE A 174 -9.33 -10.03 -2.13
C ILE A 174 -8.34 -10.78 -1.23
N GLY A 175 -7.20 -11.23 -1.78
CA GLY A 175 -6.14 -11.90 -1.03
C GLY A 175 -5.60 -11.02 0.09
N GLU A 176 -5.44 -9.74 -0.14
CA GLU A 176 -4.96 -8.79 0.87
C GLU A 176 -5.91 -8.68 2.08
N VAL A 177 -7.21 -8.64 1.84
CA VAL A 177 -8.21 -8.65 2.93
C VAL A 177 -8.24 -10.02 3.62
N GLN A 178 -8.06 -11.13 2.87
CA GLN A 178 -7.96 -12.46 3.45
C GLN A 178 -6.77 -12.56 4.41
N GLU A 179 -5.62 -11.97 4.09
CA GLU A 179 -4.47 -11.94 5.00
C GLU A 179 -4.80 -11.31 6.36
N ILE A 180 -5.62 -10.27 6.41
CA ILE A 180 -6.04 -9.68 7.68
C ILE A 180 -6.93 -10.64 8.46
N ILE A 181 -7.83 -11.35 7.79
CA ILE A 181 -8.71 -12.35 8.41
C ILE A 181 -7.86 -13.47 9.01
N ASP A 182 -6.86 -13.95 8.27
CA ASP A 182 -5.94 -14.99 8.74
C ASP A 182 -5.13 -14.49 9.95
N MET A 183 -4.71 -13.21 9.95
CA MET A 183 -4.05 -12.60 11.09
C MET A 183 -4.97 -12.44 12.30
N CYS A 184 -6.25 -12.17 12.11
CA CYS A 184 -7.22 -12.20 13.22
C CYS A 184 -7.28 -13.60 13.84
N ASP A 185 -7.41 -14.66 13.01
CA ASP A 185 -7.48 -16.04 13.48
C ASP A 185 -6.19 -16.45 14.23
N PHE A 186 -5.02 -16.07 13.68
CA PHE A 186 -3.73 -16.30 14.32
C PHE A 186 -3.61 -15.58 15.69
N ALA A 187 -3.97 -14.28 15.73
CA ALA A 187 -3.92 -13.48 16.95
C ALA A 187 -4.86 -14.02 18.04
N VAL A 188 -6.03 -14.58 17.68
CA VAL A 188 -6.93 -15.26 18.62
C VAL A 188 -6.22 -16.43 19.31
N GLY A 189 -5.48 -17.24 18.56
CA GLY A 189 -4.65 -18.32 19.12
C GLY A 189 -3.60 -17.78 20.09
N LEU A 190 -2.85 -16.74 19.65
CA LEU A 190 -1.82 -16.11 20.46
C LEU A 190 -2.35 -15.46 21.74
N SER A 191 -3.59 -15.00 21.77
CA SER A 191 -4.21 -14.39 22.98
C SER A 191 -4.21 -15.33 24.19
N ARG A 192 -4.02 -16.63 23.97
CA ARG A 192 -3.94 -17.68 25.01
C ARG A 192 -2.51 -18.17 25.25
N GLN A 193 -1.54 -17.61 24.54
CA GLN A 193 -0.14 -18.03 24.57
C GLN A 193 0.80 -16.87 24.99
N LEU A 194 0.27 -15.81 25.59
CA LEU A 194 1.08 -14.74 26.17
C LEU A 194 1.70 -15.24 27.51
N ASN A 195 2.47 -16.31 27.39
CA ASN A 195 3.10 -16.95 28.53
C ASN A 195 4.33 -16.16 28.95
N GLY A 196 4.64 -16.22 30.25
CA GLY A 196 5.95 -15.83 30.77
C GLY A 196 6.67 -17.06 31.31
N SER A 197 7.84 -16.84 31.92
CA SER A 197 8.64 -17.87 32.51
C SER A 197 8.54 -17.86 34.02
N ILE A 198 8.54 -19.04 34.64
CA ILE A 198 8.83 -19.21 36.07
C ILE A 198 10.30 -19.55 36.18
N ILE A 199 11.08 -18.67 36.81
CA ILE A 199 12.52 -18.76 36.90
C ILE A 199 12.92 -19.12 38.33
N PRO A 200 13.73 -20.18 38.56
CA PRO A 200 14.24 -20.53 39.89
C PRO A 200 15.07 -19.38 40.47
N SER A 201 14.94 -19.17 41.80
CA SER A 201 15.76 -18.21 42.54
C SER A 201 16.92 -18.92 43.24
N GLU A 202 18.05 -18.25 43.41
CA GLU A 202 19.16 -18.67 44.25
C GLU A 202 18.79 -18.63 45.75
N ARG A 203 17.71 -17.94 46.11
CA ARG A 203 17.30 -17.76 47.52
C ARG A 203 16.22 -18.77 47.91
N PRO A 204 16.32 -19.39 49.09
CA PRO A 204 15.24 -20.25 49.58
C PRO A 204 13.90 -19.55 49.66
N ASN A 205 12.83 -20.24 49.29
CA ASN A 205 11.44 -19.72 49.33
C ASN A 205 11.16 -18.50 48.42
N HIS A 206 11.97 -18.33 47.36
CA HIS A 206 11.76 -17.29 46.36
C HIS A 206 11.56 -17.91 44.99
N MET A 207 10.72 -17.27 44.16
CA MET A 207 10.60 -17.53 42.73
C MET A 207 10.62 -16.22 41.97
N MET A 208 11.04 -16.24 40.73
CA MET A 208 10.96 -15.11 39.83
C MET A 208 9.92 -15.40 38.72
N LEU A 209 9.12 -14.39 38.35
CA LEU A 209 8.12 -14.48 37.32
C LEU A 209 8.46 -13.48 36.22
N GLU A 210 8.53 -13.94 34.97
CA GLU A 210 8.56 -13.10 33.81
C GLU A 210 7.12 -12.94 33.30
N MET A 211 6.71 -11.71 33.01
CA MET A 211 5.36 -11.40 32.53
C MET A 211 5.43 -10.39 31.38
N TRP A 212 4.61 -10.62 30.36
CA TRP A 212 4.44 -9.69 29.25
C TRP A 212 3.34 -8.67 29.58
N ASN A 213 3.72 -7.39 29.60
CA ASN A 213 2.80 -6.29 29.84
C ASN A 213 2.54 -5.50 28.56
N PRO A 214 1.31 -4.96 28.34
CA PRO A 214 1.02 -4.08 27.23
C PRO A 214 1.93 -2.86 27.19
N LEU A 215 2.26 -2.40 25.97
CA LEU A 215 3.00 -1.15 25.76
C LEU A 215 2.10 0.09 25.94
N GLY A 216 0.81 -0.08 25.74
CA GLY A 216 -0.22 0.96 25.85
C GLY A 216 -0.73 1.42 24.50
N ILE A 217 0.09 2.06 23.67
CA ILE A 217 -0.29 2.52 22.32
C ILE A 217 0.77 2.11 21.31
N VAL A 218 0.32 1.56 20.18
CA VAL A 218 1.15 1.23 19.02
C VAL A 218 0.74 2.11 17.85
N GLY A 219 1.70 2.84 17.29
CA GLY A 219 1.53 3.60 16.05
C GLY A 219 1.81 2.71 14.85
N VAL A 220 0.89 2.69 13.87
CA VAL A 220 1.02 1.92 12.63
C VAL A 220 0.92 2.87 11.44
N ILE A 221 1.98 2.95 10.63
CA ILE A 221 2.04 3.75 9.41
C ILE A 221 2.19 2.80 8.24
N THR A 222 1.20 2.75 7.35
CA THR A 222 1.15 1.80 6.24
C THR A 222 1.44 2.45 4.90
N ALA A 223 1.83 1.62 3.91
CA ALA A 223 2.13 2.04 2.55
C ALA A 223 0.95 1.76 1.61
N PHE A 224 0.95 2.43 0.46
CA PHE A 224 -0.15 2.37 -0.52
C PHE A 224 -0.32 1.00 -1.18
N ASN A 225 0.77 0.26 -1.33
CA ASN A 225 0.80 -1.00 -2.10
C ASN A 225 0.15 -2.19 -1.38
N PHE A 226 0.09 -2.13 -0.04
CA PHE A 226 -0.68 -3.03 0.83
C PHE A 226 -1.47 -2.18 1.83
N PRO A 227 -2.49 -1.44 1.36
CA PRO A 227 -3.14 -0.40 2.14
C PRO A 227 -3.88 -0.90 3.38
N CYS A 228 -4.23 -2.19 3.44
CA CYS A 228 -4.91 -2.77 4.59
C CYS A 228 -4.21 -3.99 5.21
N ALA A 229 -3.53 -4.87 4.45
CA ALA A 229 -2.87 -6.05 5.03
C ALA A 229 -1.84 -5.68 6.09
N VAL A 230 -0.99 -4.68 5.83
CA VAL A 230 0.03 -4.21 6.77
C VAL A 230 -0.58 -3.71 8.08
N LEU A 231 -1.77 -3.09 8.03
CA LEU A 231 -2.52 -2.78 9.25
C LEU A 231 -2.83 -4.06 10.02
N GLY A 232 -3.39 -5.08 9.35
CA GLY A 232 -3.80 -6.33 9.99
C GLY A 232 -2.64 -7.05 10.67
N TRP A 233 -1.48 -7.14 10.02
CA TRP A 233 -0.29 -7.76 10.59
C TRP A 233 0.13 -7.13 11.92
N ASN A 234 -0.02 -5.82 12.04
CA ASN A 234 0.36 -5.07 13.25
C ASN A 234 -0.78 -4.95 14.25
N ALA A 235 -1.97 -4.53 13.80
CA ALA A 235 -3.08 -4.20 14.69
C ALA A 235 -3.66 -5.42 15.41
N CYS A 236 -3.79 -6.58 14.72
CA CYS A 236 -4.33 -7.78 15.35
C CYS A 236 -3.46 -8.25 16.52
N LEU A 237 -2.13 -8.17 16.35
CA LEU A 237 -1.17 -8.52 17.40
C LEU A 237 -1.18 -7.49 18.53
N ALA A 238 -1.14 -6.19 18.22
CA ALA A 238 -1.19 -5.13 19.21
C ALA A 238 -2.45 -5.22 20.07
N LEU A 239 -3.62 -5.41 19.45
CA LEU A 239 -4.90 -5.51 20.15
C LEU A 239 -4.93 -6.70 21.13
N VAL A 240 -4.47 -7.90 20.74
CA VAL A 240 -4.45 -9.05 21.67
C VAL A 240 -3.41 -8.88 22.77
N CYS A 241 -2.32 -8.17 22.51
CA CYS A 241 -1.33 -7.81 23.53
C CYS A 241 -1.84 -6.79 24.54
N GLY A 242 -2.94 -6.11 24.25
CA GLY A 242 -3.57 -5.12 25.13
C GLY A 242 -3.21 -3.69 24.79
N ASP A 243 -2.69 -3.46 23.61
CA ASP A 243 -2.30 -2.15 23.11
C ASP A 243 -3.44 -1.54 22.28
N CYS A 244 -3.67 -0.25 22.42
CA CYS A 244 -4.48 0.52 21.50
C CYS A 244 -3.70 0.82 20.22
N VAL A 245 -4.42 0.95 19.11
CA VAL A 245 -3.82 1.17 17.79
C VAL A 245 -4.11 2.58 17.32
N VAL A 246 -3.06 3.29 16.90
CA VAL A 246 -3.13 4.55 16.17
C VAL A 246 -2.63 4.30 14.75
N TRP A 247 -3.55 4.32 13.79
CA TRP A 247 -3.25 3.99 12.40
C TRP A 247 -3.25 5.23 11.50
N LYS A 248 -2.17 5.37 10.71
CA LYS A 248 -2.11 6.28 9.59
C LYS A 248 -1.98 5.51 8.29
N GLY A 249 -3.04 5.49 7.49
CA GLY A 249 -3.03 4.93 6.14
C GLY A 249 -2.15 5.73 5.18
N ALA A 250 -1.87 5.16 4.01
CA ALA A 250 -1.20 5.90 2.96
C ALA A 250 -2.09 7.04 2.43
N PRO A 251 -1.53 8.23 2.15
CA PRO A 251 -2.32 9.39 1.70
C PRO A 251 -3.09 9.15 0.40
N THR A 252 -2.60 8.24 -0.45
CA THR A 252 -3.17 7.95 -1.76
C THR A 252 -4.19 6.80 -1.76
N THR A 253 -4.43 6.18 -0.58
CA THR A 253 -5.43 5.10 -0.40
C THR A 253 -6.28 5.37 0.85
N PRO A 254 -6.95 6.53 0.94
CA PRO A 254 -7.69 6.90 2.15
C PRO A 254 -9.00 6.15 2.31
N LEU A 255 -9.66 5.72 1.23
CA LEU A 255 -10.98 5.07 1.31
C LEU A 255 -10.90 3.70 1.97
N ILE A 256 -9.88 2.90 1.67
CA ILE A 256 -9.71 1.62 2.35
C ILE A 256 -9.39 1.82 3.83
N THR A 257 -8.65 2.89 4.18
CA THR A 257 -8.39 3.25 5.58
C THR A 257 -9.71 3.52 6.31
N ILE A 258 -10.61 4.30 5.73
CA ILE A 258 -11.92 4.61 6.29
C ILE A 258 -12.80 3.36 6.38
N ALA A 259 -12.89 2.57 5.30
CA ALA A 259 -13.73 1.37 5.27
C ALA A 259 -13.32 0.34 6.32
N MET A 260 -12.03 0.07 6.45
CA MET A 260 -11.48 -0.83 7.47
C MET A 260 -11.78 -0.33 8.89
N THR A 261 -11.57 0.97 9.12
CA THR A 261 -11.86 1.59 10.41
C THR A 261 -13.33 1.50 10.79
N LYS A 262 -14.26 1.68 9.83
CA LYS A 262 -15.71 1.54 10.08
C LYS A 262 -16.08 0.14 10.55
N ILE A 263 -15.44 -0.89 9.99
CA ILE A 263 -15.67 -2.28 10.41
C ILE A 263 -15.19 -2.49 11.84
N VAL A 264 -13.96 -2.07 12.15
CA VAL A 264 -13.41 -2.21 13.52
C VAL A 264 -14.25 -1.41 14.52
N ALA A 265 -14.59 -0.16 14.20
CA ALA A 265 -15.42 0.71 15.04
C ALA A 265 -16.78 0.08 15.37
N GLY A 266 -17.45 -0.51 14.36
CA GLY A 266 -18.72 -1.19 14.56
C GLY A 266 -18.62 -2.42 15.48
N VAL A 267 -17.50 -3.13 15.48
CA VAL A 267 -17.27 -4.23 16.43
C VAL A 267 -17.02 -3.70 17.84
N LEU A 268 -16.24 -2.64 18.01
CA LEU A 268 -16.00 -2.03 19.31
C LEU A 268 -17.32 -1.49 19.91
N GLU A 269 -18.11 -0.77 19.12
CA GLU A 269 -19.41 -0.24 19.52
C GLU A 269 -20.38 -1.35 19.97
N LYS A 270 -20.50 -2.43 19.17
CA LYS A 270 -21.34 -3.60 19.50
C LYS A 270 -20.97 -4.25 20.83
N ASN A 271 -19.71 -4.13 21.24
CA ASN A 271 -19.20 -4.68 22.49
C ASN A 271 -19.16 -3.64 23.63
N ASN A 272 -19.71 -2.45 23.45
CA ASN A 272 -19.67 -1.34 24.41
C ASN A 272 -18.24 -0.97 24.83
N LEU A 273 -17.29 -1.04 23.90
CA LEU A 273 -15.89 -0.70 24.10
C LEU A 273 -15.59 0.72 23.59
N PRO A 274 -14.62 1.43 24.20
CA PRO A 274 -14.21 2.74 23.71
C PRO A 274 -13.73 2.66 22.25
N GLY A 275 -14.29 3.48 21.36
CA GLY A 275 -13.86 3.55 19.96
C GLY A 275 -12.40 3.94 19.82
N ALA A 276 -11.84 4.69 20.77
CA ALA A 276 -10.45 5.10 20.78
C ALA A 276 -9.43 3.96 21.03
N ILE A 277 -9.88 2.72 21.28
CA ILE A 277 -9.01 1.53 21.21
C ILE A 277 -8.41 1.39 19.81
N PHE A 278 -9.14 1.85 18.79
CA PHE A 278 -8.66 1.90 17.41
C PHE A 278 -8.93 3.30 16.85
N THR A 279 -7.87 4.07 16.70
CA THR A 279 -7.90 5.44 16.16
C THR A 279 -7.23 5.45 14.78
N SER A 280 -7.81 6.15 13.81
CA SER A 280 -7.22 6.26 12.46
C SER A 280 -7.22 7.69 11.94
N PHE A 281 -6.17 8.00 11.16
CA PHE A 281 -5.94 9.29 10.53
C PHE A 281 -5.60 9.13 9.04
N CYS A 282 -6.44 9.67 8.16
CA CYS A 282 -6.02 10.03 6.82
C CYS A 282 -5.30 11.38 6.91
N GLY A 283 -4.13 11.48 6.30
CA GLY A 283 -3.33 12.70 6.34
C GLY A 283 -1.98 12.52 5.67
N GLY A 284 -1.29 13.63 5.44
CA GLY A 284 0.01 13.69 4.80
C GLY A 284 1.17 13.29 5.70
N ALA A 285 2.34 13.86 5.39
CA ALA A 285 3.58 13.58 6.12
C ALA A 285 3.57 14.13 7.54
N GLU A 286 2.84 15.22 7.80
CA GLU A 286 2.74 15.89 9.09
C GLU A 286 2.14 15.00 10.17
N ILE A 287 1.08 14.24 9.86
CA ILE A 287 0.49 13.26 10.79
C ILE A 287 1.46 12.09 11.03
N GLY A 288 2.17 11.63 10.00
CA GLY A 288 3.20 10.60 10.15
C GLY A 288 4.35 11.04 11.06
N GLN A 289 4.78 12.30 10.93
CA GLN A 289 5.81 12.91 11.79
C GLN A 289 5.30 13.10 13.23
N ALA A 290 4.02 13.48 13.40
CA ALA A 290 3.40 13.59 14.71
C ALA A 290 3.43 12.23 15.43
N ILE A 291 3.03 11.13 14.77
CA ILE A 291 3.11 9.76 15.33
C ILE A 291 4.56 9.41 15.71
N ALA A 292 5.54 9.68 14.85
CA ALA A 292 6.93 9.35 15.14
C ALA A 292 7.51 10.12 16.33
N LYS A 293 7.10 11.39 16.53
CA LYS A 293 7.54 12.24 17.63
C LYS A 293 6.83 12.00 18.95
N ASP A 294 5.64 11.43 18.92
CA ASP A 294 4.76 11.33 20.10
C ASP A 294 5.30 10.36 21.14
N THR A 295 5.65 10.86 22.31
CA THR A 295 6.18 10.07 23.43
C THR A 295 5.14 9.13 24.06
N ARG A 296 3.84 9.33 23.79
CA ARG A 296 2.76 8.43 24.21
C ARG A 296 2.72 7.13 23.42
N ILE A 297 3.48 7.04 22.29
CA ILE A 297 3.55 5.88 21.40
C ILE A 297 4.89 5.19 21.58
N PRO A 298 5.04 4.18 22.46
CA PRO A 298 6.31 3.49 22.72
C PRO A 298 6.86 2.74 21.49
N LEU A 299 5.98 2.23 20.62
CA LEU A 299 6.34 1.46 19.42
C LEU A 299 5.68 2.06 18.19
N VAL A 300 6.47 2.35 17.17
CA VAL A 300 6.00 2.75 15.84
C VAL A 300 6.37 1.67 14.84
N SER A 301 5.36 1.07 14.20
CA SER A 301 5.54 0.24 13.01
C SER A 301 5.40 1.12 11.78
N PHE A 302 6.41 1.11 10.93
CA PHE A 302 6.44 1.88 9.68
C PHE A 302 6.74 0.96 8.49
N THR A 303 5.89 1.00 7.48
CA THR A 303 6.12 0.36 6.19
C THR A 303 6.19 1.42 5.10
N GLY A 304 7.28 1.43 4.32
CA GLY A 304 7.48 2.40 3.24
C GLY A 304 8.89 2.40 2.68
N SER A 305 9.31 3.53 2.08
CA SER A 305 10.65 3.64 1.50
C SER A 305 11.75 3.66 2.57
N SER A 306 12.92 3.12 2.25
CA SER A 306 14.09 3.12 3.14
C SER A 306 14.51 4.52 3.58
N LYS A 307 14.35 5.51 2.69
CA LYS A 307 14.64 6.91 2.99
C LYS A 307 13.75 7.46 4.11
N VAL A 308 12.45 7.24 4.03
CA VAL A 308 11.50 7.70 5.05
C VAL A 308 11.63 6.86 6.32
N GLY A 309 11.84 5.55 6.20
CA GLY A 309 12.08 4.67 7.36
C GLY A 309 13.27 5.09 8.21
N LEU A 310 14.37 5.51 7.57
CA LEU A 310 15.52 6.07 8.28
C LEU A 310 15.16 7.35 9.06
N MET A 311 14.32 8.23 8.49
CA MET A 311 13.85 9.44 9.18
C MET A 311 12.97 9.08 10.39
N VAL A 312 12.04 8.13 10.22
CA VAL A 312 11.18 7.64 11.30
C VAL A 312 12.03 7.05 12.42
N GLN A 313 13.00 6.18 12.08
CA GLN A 313 13.86 5.55 13.08
C GLN A 313 14.66 6.59 13.89
N LYS A 314 15.26 7.57 13.22
CA LYS A 314 15.99 8.64 13.90
C LYS A 314 15.09 9.39 14.90
N THR A 315 13.90 9.82 14.43
CA THR A 315 12.95 10.57 15.26
C THR A 315 12.47 9.77 16.46
N VAL A 316 12.16 8.46 16.26
CA VAL A 316 11.70 7.60 17.35
C VAL A 316 12.84 7.28 18.33
N ASN A 317 14.08 7.07 17.85
CA ASN A 317 15.23 6.82 18.69
C ASN A 317 15.62 8.05 19.56
N GLU A 318 15.46 9.28 19.06
CA GLU A 318 15.69 10.52 19.82
C GLU A 318 14.87 10.58 21.12
N ARG A 319 13.72 9.89 21.18
CA ARG A 319 12.86 9.80 22.36
C ARG A 319 12.89 8.43 23.06
N PHE A 320 13.87 7.58 22.76
CA PHE A 320 14.01 6.21 23.27
C PHE A 320 12.82 5.28 22.96
N GLY A 321 12.02 5.58 21.91
CA GLY A 321 10.99 4.71 21.40
C GLY A 321 11.54 3.53 20.59
N LYS A 322 10.66 2.59 20.26
CA LYS A 322 10.99 1.43 19.43
C LYS A 322 10.39 1.57 18.04
N CYS A 323 11.12 1.10 17.03
CA CYS A 323 10.64 0.98 15.65
C CYS A 323 10.59 -0.47 15.20
N LEU A 324 9.55 -0.81 14.45
CA LEU A 324 9.49 -1.93 13.54
C LEU A 324 9.45 -1.38 12.12
N LEU A 325 10.46 -1.66 11.31
CA LEU A 325 10.61 -1.06 9.98
C LEU A 325 10.53 -2.13 8.90
N GLU A 326 9.54 -2.00 8.01
CA GLU A 326 9.41 -2.78 6.79
C GLU A 326 9.67 -1.85 5.59
N LEU A 327 10.78 -2.05 4.90
CA LEU A 327 11.34 -1.10 3.95
C LEU A 327 11.45 -1.67 2.54
N SER A 328 12.21 -0.98 1.68
CA SER A 328 12.49 -1.38 0.30
C SER A 328 13.14 -2.75 0.20
N GLY A 329 12.89 -3.45 -0.92
CA GLY A 329 13.52 -4.71 -1.28
C GLY A 329 14.17 -4.66 -2.66
N ASN A 330 15.14 -5.52 -2.89
CA ASN A 330 15.74 -5.75 -4.20
C ASN A 330 16.01 -7.25 -4.39
N ASN A 331 14.94 -8.01 -4.39
CA ASN A 331 14.91 -9.43 -4.15
C ASN A 331 15.38 -10.24 -5.36
N ALA A 332 16.07 -11.36 -5.08
CA ALA A 332 16.50 -12.27 -6.10
C ALA A 332 15.77 -13.62 -6.04
N ILE A 333 15.54 -14.21 -7.22
CA ILE A 333 15.19 -15.62 -7.38
C ILE A 333 16.38 -16.31 -8.06
N ILE A 334 16.86 -17.40 -7.49
CA ILE A 334 17.96 -18.22 -8.00
C ILE A 334 17.36 -19.49 -8.59
N VAL A 335 17.70 -19.80 -9.84
CA VAL A 335 17.26 -21.04 -10.53
C VAL A 335 18.48 -21.88 -10.87
N MET A 336 18.61 -23.00 -10.16
CA MET A 336 19.72 -23.94 -10.33
C MET A 336 19.54 -24.82 -11.58
N ASP A 337 20.60 -25.48 -12.00
CA ASP A 337 20.69 -26.35 -13.18
C ASP A 337 19.68 -27.52 -13.19
N ASP A 338 19.23 -27.94 -12.02
CA ASP A 338 18.31 -29.05 -11.80
C ASP A 338 16.86 -28.63 -11.52
N ALA A 339 16.55 -27.33 -11.60
CA ALA A 339 15.25 -26.77 -11.25
C ALA A 339 14.12 -27.24 -12.19
N ASP A 340 12.89 -27.33 -11.66
CA ASP A 340 11.69 -27.39 -12.49
C ASP A 340 11.46 -26.03 -13.18
N ILE A 341 11.77 -26.02 -14.48
CA ILE A 341 11.71 -24.80 -15.29
C ILE A 341 10.29 -24.26 -15.44
N GLN A 342 9.27 -25.15 -15.53
CA GLN A 342 7.88 -24.70 -15.68
C GLN A 342 7.38 -24.03 -14.41
N LEU A 343 7.66 -24.64 -13.27
CA LEU A 343 7.33 -24.06 -11.96
C LEU A 343 8.07 -22.75 -11.75
N ALA A 344 9.38 -22.71 -12.03
CA ALA A 344 10.21 -21.51 -11.90
C ALA A 344 9.67 -20.35 -12.76
N ALA A 345 9.38 -20.58 -14.04
CA ALA A 345 8.88 -19.54 -14.95
C ALA A 345 7.54 -18.95 -14.50
N ARG A 346 6.58 -19.77 -14.04
CA ARG A 346 5.30 -19.30 -13.53
C ARG A 346 5.45 -18.51 -12.23
N SER A 347 6.28 -18.99 -11.32
CA SER A 347 6.55 -18.33 -10.04
C SER A 347 7.26 -16.99 -10.24
N VAL A 348 8.23 -16.94 -11.15
CA VAL A 348 8.96 -15.70 -11.51
C VAL A 348 8.01 -14.69 -12.14
N LEU A 349 7.11 -15.12 -13.05
CA LEU A 349 6.10 -14.22 -13.62
C LEU A 349 5.30 -13.54 -12.53
N PHE A 350 4.70 -14.33 -11.62
CA PHE A 350 3.90 -13.77 -10.53
C PHE A 350 4.74 -12.86 -9.61
N ALA A 351 5.95 -13.29 -9.25
CA ALA A 351 6.83 -12.54 -8.36
C ALA A 351 7.33 -11.22 -8.97
N ALA A 352 7.47 -11.13 -10.29
CA ALA A 352 7.97 -9.94 -10.98
C ALA A 352 6.85 -8.98 -11.43
N VAL A 353 5.66 -9.51 -11.76
CA VAL A 353 4.57 -8.75 -12.38
C VAL A 353 3.42 -8.46 -11.40
N GLY A 354 3.27 -9.28 -10.36
CA GLY A 354 2.23 -9.09 -9.34
C GLY A 354 2.22 -7.68 -8.76
N THR A 355 1.04 -7.12 -8.55
CA THR A 355 0.83 -5.72 -8.11
C THR A 355 1.58 -4.70 -8.99
N ALA A 356 1.73 -4.98 -10.28
CA ALA A 356 2.53 -4.18 -11.23
C ALA A 356 3.98 -3.94 -10.75
N GLY A 357 4.61 -4.96 -10.13
CA GLY A 357 5.95 -4.85 -9.57
C GLY A 357 6.08 -3.92 -8.35
N GLN A 358 4.96 -3.50 -7.76
CA GLN A 358 4.92 -2.56 -6.65
C GLN A 358 4.82 -3.26 -5.29
N ARG A 359 5.60 -4.33 -5.10
CA ARG A 359 5.80 -4.98 -3.80
C ARG A 359 7.22 -4.80 -3.33
N CYS A 360 7.42 -4.63 -2.04
CA CYS A 360 8.75 -4.70 -1.43
C CYS A 360 9.42 -6.07 -1.69
N THR A 361 8.61 -7.13 -1.84
CA THR A 361 9.06 -8.50 -2.15
C THR A 361 9.09 -8.84 -3.64
N THR A 362 8.83 -7.90 -4.55
CA THR A 362 8.91 -8.15 -6.00
C THR A 362 10.27 -8.74 -6.39
N CYS A 363 10.26 -9.80 -7.19
CA CYS A 363 11.47 -10.32 -7.82
C CYS A 363 11.99 -9.31 -8.84
N ARG A 364 13.08 -8.65 -8.52
CA ARG A 364 13.74 -7.69 -9.42
C ARG A 364 14.94 -8.29 -10.12
N ARG A 365 15.57 -9.30 -9.53
CA ARG A 365 16.78 -9.94 -10.02
C ARG A 365 16.53 -11.45 -10.15
N LEU A 366 16.57 -11.96 -11.38
CA LEU A 366 16.47 -13.38 -11.70
C LEU A 366 17.86 -13.90 -12.06
N LEU A 367 18.39 -14.79 -11.21
CA LEU A 367 19.68 -15.43 -11.41
C LEU A 367 19.47 -16.82 -11.98
N LEU A 368 19.95 -17.06 -13.19
CA LEU A 368 19.79 -18.33 -13.91
C LEU A 368 21.15 -19.03 -14.06
N HIS A 369 21.22 -20.31 -13.68
CA HIS A 369 22.40 -21.13 -13.97
C HIS A 369 22.64 -21.18 -15.48
N GLU A 370 23.90 -20.99 -15.92
CA GLU A 370 24.24 -20.83 -17.35
C GLU A 370 23.73 -21.98 -18.24
N SER A 371 23.74 -23.22 -17.73
CA SER A 371 23.33 -24.43 -18.48
C SER A 371 21.86 -24.48 -18.85
N ILE A 372 21.00 -23.76 -18.10
CA ILE A 372 19.54 -23.72 -18.33
C ILE A 372 19.05 -22.33 -18.76
N TYR A 373 19.96 -21.37 -18.83
CA TYR A 373 19.65 -19.96 -19.05
C TYR A 373 18.68 -19.74 -20.21
N GLN A 374 19.04 -20.20 -21.39
CA GLN A 374 18.26 -19.97 -22.61
C GLN A 374 16.88 -20.63 -22.50
N ARG A 375 16.80 -21.85 -21.96
CA ARG A 375 15.54 -22.59 -21.82
C ARG A 375 14.56 -21.89 -20.90
N VAL A 376 15.04 -21.39 -19.75
CA VAL A 376 14.20 -20.64 -18.80
C VAL A 376 13.79 -19.30 -19.40
N LEU A 377 14.70 -18.58 -20.04
CA LEU A 377 14.44 -17.29 -20.67
C LEU A 377 13.38 -17.40 -21.76
N ASP A 378 13.50 -18.37 -22.66
CA ASP A 378 12.54 -18.58 -23.75
C ASP A 378 11.15 -18.86 -23.20
N GLN A 379 11.05 -19.71 -22.17
CA GLN A 379 9.78 -20.01 -21.52
C GLN A 379 9.21 -18.79 -20.79
N LEU A 380 10.05 -17.99 -20.15
CA LEU A 380 9.63 -16.77 -19.47
C LEU A 380 9.11 -15.73 -20.47
N LEU A 381 9.77 -15.56 -21.59
CA LEU A 381 9.31 -14.66 -22.66
C LEU A 381 7.95 -15.09 -23.22
N GLU A 382 7.69 -16.40 -23.35
CA GLU A 382 6.39 -16.90 -23.81
C GLU A 382 5.26 -16.65 -22.80
N VAL A 383 5.52 -16.80 -21.49
CA VAL A 383 4.49 -16.50 -20.48
C VAL A 383 4.25 -15.00 -20.32
N TYR A 384 5.27 -14.14 -20.54
CA TYR A 384 5.11 -12.68 -20.53
C TYR A 384 4.20 -12.18 -21.66
N LYS A 385 4.20 -12.82 -22.84
CA LYS A 385 3.28 -12.49 -23.94
C LYS A 385 1.81 -12.73 -23.60
N GLN A 386 1.54 -13.61 -22.64
CA GLN A 386 0.20 -13.96 -22.20
C GLN A 386 -0.36 -13.02 -21.11
N VAL A 387 0.45 -12.08 -20.61
CA VAL A 387 0.02 -11.15 -19.56
C VAL A 387 -1.02 -10.19 -20.11
N LYS A 388 -2.26 -10.37 -19.69
CA LYS A 388 -3.37 -9.47 -20.03
C LYS A 388 -3.31 -8.24 -19.13
N ILE A 389 -3.01 -7.09 -19.75
CA ILE A 389 -2.94 -5.78 -19.08
C ILE A 389 -4.29 -5.08 -19.22
N GLY A 390 -4.81 -4.50 -18.14
CA GLY A 390 -6.09 -3.79 -18.20
C GLY A 390 -6.66 -3.42 -16.83
N ASP A 391 -7.94 -3.07 -16.83
CA ASP A 391 -8.67 -2.73 -15.60
C ASP A 391 -8.58 -3.89 -14.59
N PRO A 392 -8.05 -3.64 -13.38
CA PRO A 392 -7.86 -4.66 -12.35
C PRO A 392 -9.16 -5.28 -11.83
N LEU A 393 -10.30 -4.63 -12.01
CA LEU A 393 -11.61 -5.14 -11.62
C LEU A 393 -12.20 -6.12 -12.65
N LEU A 394 -11.66 -6.18 -13.87
CA LEU A 394 -12.13 -7.09 -14.90
C LEU A 394 -11.52 -8.48 -14.75
N SER A 395 -12.38 -9.49 -14.91
CA SER A 395 -11.94 -10.91 -14.88
C SER A 395 -10.90 -11.21 -15.95
N GLY A 396 -9.87 -11.94 -15.59
CA GLY A 396 -8.78 -12.34 -16.48
C GLY A 396 -7.69 -11.29 -16.67
N THR A 397 -7.79 -10.10 -16.09
CA THR A 397 -6.67 -9.16 -16.00
C THR A 397 -5.59 -9.74 -15.09
N LEU A 398 -4.33 -9.73 -15.55
CA LEU A 398 -3.16 -10.23 -14.82
C LEU A 398 -2.23 -9.11 -14.38
N LEU A 399 -2.30 -7.94 -15.00
CA LEU A 399 -1.50 -6.76 -14.67
C LEU A 399 -2.39 -5.52 -14.71
N GLY A 400 -2.55 -4.89 -13.57
CA GLY A 400 -3.19 -3.57 -13.42
C GLY A 400 -2.21 -2.42 -13.68
N PRO A 401 -2.66 -1.16 -13.47
CA PRO A 401 -1.82 0.01 -13.63
C PRO A 401 -0.82 0.18 -12.47
N LEU A 402 0.18 1.03 -12.67
CA LEU A 402 0.92 1.64 -11.58
C LEU A 402 -0.01 2.57 -10.79
N HIS A 403 0.24 2.66 -9.49
CA HIS A 403 -0.68 3.35 -8.57
C HIS A 403 -0.88 4.85 -8.88
N THR A 404 0.18 5.55 -9.27
CA THR A 404 0.12 6.99 -9.54
C THR A 404 0.81 7.35 -10.85
N ARG A 405 0.48 8.54 -11.38
CA ARG A 405 1.20 9.10 -12.53
C ARG A 405 2.69 9.27 -12.24
N ALA A 406 3.05 9.70 -11.03
CA ALA A 406 4.45 9.81 -10.62
C ALA A 406 5.17 8.45 -10.64
N ALA A 407 4.50 7.36 -10.29
CA ALA A 407 5.06 6.01 -10.41
C ALA A 407 5.30 5.62 -11.88
N ARG A 408 4.39 5.98 -12.81
CA ARG A 408 4.58 5.80 -14.25
C ARG A 408 5.77 6.62 -14.77
N GLU A 409 5.88 7.88 -14.40
CA GLU A 409 7.01 8.75 -14.78
C GLU A 409 8.34 8.20 -14.23
N ASN A 410 8.36 7.66 -13.02
CA ASN A 410 9.54 7.00 -12.45
C ASN A 410 9.90 5.72 -13.21
N PHE A 411 8.93 4.94 -13.67
CA PHE A 411 9.18 3.80 -14.55
C PHE A 411 9.83 4.26 -15.87
N GLU A 412 9.29 5.28 -16.53
CA GLU A 412 9.81 5.81 -17.80
C GLU A 412 11.27 6.29 -17.63
N LYS A 413 11.56 7.06 -16.58
CA LYS A 413 12.93 7.49 -16.23
C LYS A 413 13.86 6.30 -15.95
N GLY A 414 13.38 5.28 -15.23
CA GLY A 414 14.13 4.07 -14.96
C GLY A 414 14.49 3.31 -16.24
N ILE A 415 13.56 3.19 -17.19
CA ILE A 415 13.81 2.59 -18.50
C ILE A 415 14.85 3.39 -19.30
N GLU A 416 14.82 4.71 -19.27
CA GLU A 416 15.85 5.55 -19.93
C GLU A 416 17.24 5.33 -19.33
N ILE A 417 17.34 5.26 -18.00
CA ILE A 417 18.61 4.94 -17.30
C ILE A 417 19.12 3.56 -17.72
N ILE A 418 18.25 2.55 -17.74
CA ILE A 418 18.59 1.19 -18.18
C ILE A 418 19.14 1.22 -19.62
N LYS A 419 18.47 1.91 -20.54
CA LYS A 419 18.92 2.06 -21.93
C LYS A 419 20.27 2.76 -22.03
N SER A 420 20.48 3.82 -21.26
CA SER A 420 21.75 4.57 -21.27
C SER A 420 22.93 3.75 -20.73
N GLN A 421 22.73 3.01 -19.65
CA GLN A 421 23.76 2.14 -19.08
C GLN A 421 24.03 0.92 -19.98
N ALA A 422 23.01 0.40 -20.67
CA ALA A 422 23.16 -0.65 -21.66
C ALA A 422 24.07 -0.23 -22.83
N LEU A 423 24.04 1.02 -23.23
CA LEU A 423 24.88 1.58 -24.29
C LEU A 423 26.31 1.89 -23.80
N ALA A 424 26.49 2.32 -22.56
CA ALA A 424 27.77 2.73 -21.98
C ALA A 424 28.71 1.57 -21.65
N VAL A 425 28.17 0.38 -21.31
CA VAL A 425 28.95 -0.83 -20.96
C VAL A 425 29.14 -1.71 -22.18
N SER A 426 29.88 -1.24 -23.16
CA SER A 426 30.06 -1.81 -24.52
C SER A 426 30.67 -3.23 -24.62
N LYS A 427 30.93 -3.92 -23.50
CA LYS A 427 31.33 -5.35 -23.49
C LYS A 427 30.32 -6.26 -22.74
N ASN A 428 29.39 -5.71 -21.95
CA ASN A 428 28.35 -6.45 -21.21
C ASN A 428 27.04 -5.66 -21.12
N GLY A 429 26.70 -4.87 -22.12
CA GLY A 429 25.53 -3.99 -22.14
C GLY A 429 24.23 -4.76 -21.92
N GLY A 430 23.36 -4.24 -21.06
CA GLY A 430 22.02 -4.77 -20.85
C GLY A 430 21.17 -4.64 -22.11
N LYS A 431 20.27 -5.60 -22.33
CA LYS A 431 19.34 -5.62 -23.46
C LYS A 431 17.92 -5.76 -22.94
N ILE A 432 17.05 -4.84 -23.32
CA ILE A 432 15.61 -5.03 -23.11
C ILE A 432 15.13 -6.11 -24.07
N LEU A 433 14.64 -7.21 -23.50
CA LEU A 433 14.18 -8.39 -24.24
C LEU A 433 12.68 -8.29 -24.58
N THR A 434 11.89 -7.68 -23.71
CA THR A 434 10.46 -7.41 -23.91
C THR A 434 10.03 -6.22 -23.05
N GLY A 435 8.96 -5.53 -23.44
CA GLY A 435 8.44 -4.36 -22.73
C GLY A 435 9.28 -3.10 -22.94
N GLY A 436 9.52 -2.34 -21.88
CA GLY A 436 10.35 -1.12 -21.89
C GLY A 436 9.63 0.14 -22.32
N SER A 437 8.30 0.20 -22.23
CA SER A 437 7.51 1.41 -22.51
C SER A 437 6.26 1.50 -21.66
N ALA A 438 5.81 2.72 -21.42
CA ALA A 438 4.47 2.98 -20.95
C ALA A 438 3.45 2.72 -22.09
N ILE A 439 2.21 2.41 -21.71
CA ILE A 439 1.11 2.21 -22.64
C ILE A 439 0.36 3.54 -22.78
N GLU A 440 0.16 3.98 -24.02
CA GLU A 440 -0.67 5.16 -24.29
C GLU A 440 -2.14 4.85 -23.92
N SER A 441 -2.56 5.39 -22.82
CA SER A 441 -3.89 5.21 -22.25
C SER A 441 -4.14 6.29 -21.21
N GLU A 442 -5.39 6.41 -20.77
CA GLU A 442 -5.77 7.31 -19.69
C GLU A 442 -5.22 6.89 -18.32
N GLY A 443 -4.98 5.57 -18.12
CA GLY A 443 -4.44 4.99 -16.91
C GLY A 443 -2.92 4.94 -16.85
N ASN A 444 -2.40 4.54 -15.70
CA ASN A 444 -0.96 4.44 -15.44
C ASN A 444 -0.38 3.09 -15.90
N PHE A 445 -0.81 2.59 -17.05
CA PHE A 445 -0.38 1.27 -17.53
C PHE A 445 1.02 1.29 -18.12
N VAL A 446 1.80 0.25 -17.84
CA VAL A 446 3.14 0.01 -18.39
C VAL A 446 3.29 -1.44 -18.84
N GLN A 447 4.18 -1.68 -19.77
CA GLN A 447 4.51 -3.04 -20.20
C GLN A 447 5.43 -3.71 -19.17
N PRO A 448 5.16 -4.97 -18.79
CA PRO A 448 6.07 -5.74 -17.98
C PRO A 448 7.35 -5.97 -18.77
N THR A 449 8.50 -5.72 -18.14
CA THR A 449 9.78 -5.57 -18.82
C THR A 449 10.78 -6.58 -18.33
N ILE A 450 11.47 -7.26 -19.25
CA ILE A 450 12.62 -8.12 -18.97
C ILE A 450 13.87 -7.49 -19.57
N VAL A 451 14.92 -7.38 -18.77
CA VAL A 451 16.21 -6.81 -19.14
C VAL A 451 17.32 -7.83 -18.87
N GLU A 452 18.02 -8.26 -19.90
CA GLU A 452 19.28 -9.01 -19.74
C GLU A 452 20.40 -8.01 -19.41
N ILE A 453 21.07 -8.16 -18.26
CA ILE A 453 22.03 -7.18 -17.78
C ILE A 453 23.09 -7.82 -16.87
N SER A 454 24.26 -7.20 -16.79
CA SER A 454 25.33 -7.63 -15.86
C SER A 454 24.92 -7.37 -14.40
N PRO A 455 25.22 -8.28 -13.45
CA PRO A 455 24.99 -8.06 -12.03
C PRO A 455 25.77 -6.86 -11.46
N ASN A 456 26.82 -6.41 -12.15
CA ASN A 456 27.66 -5.28 -11.73
C ASN A 456 27.14 -3.91 -12.19
N ALA A 457 26.06 -3.86 -12.97
CA ALA A 457 25.46 -2.61 -13.41
C ALA A 457 24.83 -1.86 -12.21
N ASP A 458 25.08 -0.57 -12.08
CA ASP A 458 24.64 0.21 -10.93
C ASP A 458 23.10 0.25 -10.79
N VAL A 459 22.38 0.33 -11.92
CA VAL A 459 20.90 0.33 -11.94
C VAL A 459 20.30 -0.94 -11.34
N VAL A 460 21.03 -2.07 -11.33
CA VAL A 460 20.57 -3.33 -10.75
C VAL A 460 20.54 -3.26 -9.23
N LYS A 461 21.33 -2.37 -8.63
CA LYS A 461 21.44 -2.21 -7.17
C LYS A 461 20.36 -1.30 -6.57
N GLU A 462 19.67 -0.55 -7.43
CA GLU A 462 18.59 0.35 -7.03
C GLU A 462 17.22 -0.29 -7.23
N GLU A 463 16.29 -0.01 -6.31
CA GLU A 463 14.92 -0.46 -6.43
C GLU A 463 14.13 0.41 -7.41
N LEU A 464 13.76 -0.14 -8.57
CA LEU A 464 12.74 0.44 -9.44
C LEU A 464 11.38 -0.20 -9.11
N PHE A 465 10.49 0.55 -8.47
CA PHE A 465 9.20 0.06 -7.95
C PHE A 465 8.15 -0.07 -9.07
N ALA A 466 8.44 -0.95 -10.03
CA ALA A 466 7.68 -1.17 -11.26
C ALA A 466 7.94 -2.60 -11.78
N PRO A 467 7.19 -3.11 -12.77
CA PRO A 467 7.31 -4.48 -13.26
C PRO A 467 8.52 -4.64 -14.20
N VAL A 468 9.72 -4.49 -13.64
CA VAL A 468 11.00 -4.64 -14.36
C VAL A 468 11.81 -5.74 -13.71
N LEU A 469 12.16 -6.76 -14.51
CA LEU A 469 12.93 -7.92 -14.11
C LEU A 469 14.31 -7.92 -14.79
N TYR A 470 15.37 -7.90 -14.00
CA TYR A 470 16.75 -8.06 -14.46
C TYR A 470 17.12 -9.53 -14.48
N VAL A 471 17.54 -10.06 -15.63
CA VAL A 471 17.96 -11.45 -15.82
C VAL A 471 19.48 -11.53 -15.95
N MET A 472 20.09 -12.40 -15.16
CA MET A 472 21.56 -12.55 -15.04
C MET A 472 21.94 -14.00 -15.05
N LYS A 473 23.20 -14.29 -15.51
CA LYS A 473 23.78 -15.63 -15.51
C LYS A 473 24.67 -15.83 -14.30
N PHE A 474 24.77 -17.07 -13.84
CA PHE A 474 25.79 -17.52 -12.89
C PHE A 474 26.24 -18.95 -13.21
N GLN A 475 27.42 -19.34 -12.76
CA GLN A 475 28.00 -20.67 -12.99
C GLN A 475 28.02 -21.53 -11.73
N THR A 476 28.18 -20.94 -10.56
CA THR A 476 28.30 -21.66 -9.29
C THR A 476 27.34 -21.12 -8.25
N LEU A 477 26.92 -21.97 -7.29
CA LEU A 477 26.11 -21.53 -6.16
C LEU A 477 26.78 -20.38 -5.39
N LYS A 478 28.10 -20.41 -5.23
CA LYS A 478 28.85 -19.35 -4.55
C LYS A 478 28.67 -18.01 -5.24
N GLU A 479 28.82 -17.97 -6.57
CA GLU A 479 28.59 -16.76 -7.37
C GLU A 479 27.12 -16.27 -7.24
N ALA A 480 26.14 -17.18 -7.31
CA ALA A 480 24.74 -16.81 -7.14
C ALA A 480 24.48 -16.15 -5.78
N ILE A 481 25.07 -16.68 -4.69
CA ILE A 481 24.96 -16.10 -3.34
C ILE A 481 25.65 -14.73 -3.29
N GLU A 482 26.83 -14.57 -3.88
CA GLU A 482 27.55 -13.29 -3.95
C GLU A 482 26.71 -12.23 -4.70
N ILE A 483 26.12 -12.58 -5.84
CA ILE A 483 25.23 -11.68 -6.58
C ILE A 483 23.95 -11.37 -5.75
N ASN A 484 23.34 -12.38 -5.11
CA ASN A 484 22.18 -12.17 -4.26
C ASN A 484 22.48 -11.13 -3.16
N ASN A 485 23.65 -11.24 -2.52
CA ASN A 485 24.08 -10.42 -1.39
C ASN A 485 24.75 -9.09 -1.81
N SER A 486 24.85 -8.79 -3.11
CA SER A 486 25.51 -7.58 -3.64
C SER A 486 24.71 -6.29 -3.48
N VAL A 487 23.54 -6.33 -2.84
CA VAL A 487 22.65 -5.20 -2.59
C VAL A 487 22.47 -5.00 -1.09
N PRO A 488 22.19 -3.76 -0.63
CA PRO A 488 22.04 -3.48 0.81
C PRO A 488 20.74 -4.02 1.40
N GLN A 489 19.73 -4.32 0.58
CA GLN A 489 18.46 -4.87 1.02
C GLN A 489 18.56 -6.38 1.23
N GLY A 490 17.87 -6.91 2.24
CA GLY A 490 17.85 -8.34 2.56
C GLY A 490 16.45 -8.85 2.90
N LEU A 491 15.41 -8.32 2.26
CA LEU A 491 14.02 -8.61 2.65
C LEU A 491 13.59 -10.04 2.29
N SER A 492 13.81 -10.48 1.05
CA SER A 492 13.46 -11.84 0.61
C SER A 492 14.38 -12.36 -0.48
N SER A 493 14.52 -13.68 -0.54
CA SER A 493 15.11 -14.40 -1.67
C SER A 493 14.47 -15.78 -1.81
N SER A 494 14.57 -16.37 -2.99
CA SER A 494 14.04 -17.71 -3.28
C SER A 494 15.00 -18.51 -4.12
N MET A 495 14.90 -19.84 -4.03
CA MET A 495 15.73 -20.75 -4.83
C MET A 495 14.90 -21.90 -5.37
N PHE A 496 15.13 -22.27 -6.62
CA PHE A 496 14.57 -23.44 -7.27
C PHE A 496 15.69 -24.48 -7.48
N THR A 497 15.61 -25.61 -6.78
CA THR A 497 16.51 -26.74 -6.87
C THR A 497 15.88 -28.00 -6.28
N HIS A 498 16.30 -29.17 -6.73
CA HIS A 498 15.97 -30.47 -6.13
C HIS A 498 17.11 -31.02 -5.26
N LYS A 499 18.27 -30.32 -5.18
CA LYS A 499 19.46 -30.78 -4.45
C LYS A 499 19.44 -30.33 -2.97
N PRO A 500 19.22 -31.21 -1.98
CA PRO A 500 19.21 -30.85 -0.57
C PRO A 500 20.49 -30.17 -0.09
N GLU A 501 21.64 -30.60 -0.60
CA GLU A 501 22.94 -30.00 -0.25
C GLU A 501 23.07 -28.53 -0.71
N VAL A 502 22.39 -28.16 -1.80
CA VAL A 502 22.32 -26.77 -2.28
C VAL A 502 21.45 -25.95 -1.33
N ILE A 503 20.29 -26.52 -0.91
CA ILE A 503 19.37 -25.85 0.02
C ILE A 503 20.10 -25.58 1.35
N PHE A 504 20.75 -26.59 1.94
CA PHE A 504 21.46 -26.42 3.21
C PHE A 504 22.61 -25.41 3.13
N LYS A 505 23.34 -25.37 1.99
CA LYS A 505 24.38 -24.35 1.80
C LYS A 505 23.86 -22.94 1.63
N TRP A 506 22.62 -22.80 1.13
CA TRP A 506 21.99 -21.49 0.89
C TRP A 506 21.35 -20.91 2.16
N ILE A 507 20.75 -21.74 3.00
CA ILE A 507 20.12 -21.29 4.24
C ILE A 507 21.09 -21.17 5.43
N GLY A 508 22.31 -21.67 5.37
CA GLY A 508 23.36 -21.60 6.36
C GLY A 508 23.55 -22.90 7.15
#